data_9d3f766d625bb80052f2a59c9494542d
#
_entry.id   9d3f766d625bb80052f2a59c9494542d
#
_cell.length_a   1.000
_cell.length_b   1.000
_cell.length_c   1.000
_cell.angle_alpha   90.00
_cell.angle_beta   90.00
_cell.angle_gamma   90.00
#
_symmetry.space_group_name_H-M   'P 1'
#
loop_
_entity.id
_entity.type
_entity.pdbx_description
1 polymer ?
#
loop_
_entity_poly.entity_id
_entity_poly.type
_entity_poly.pdbx_seq_one_letter_code
_entity_poly.pdbx_strand_id
1 'polypeptide(L)'
;MEKKNEFKPYIPADKIVPEFTVTSIVIGIILAVVFGAANAYLGLIVGMTVSASIPAAVISMGIIRVILRKDSILENNLVQTIGSAGESVAAGAIFTLPALFIWAEEGKIAFPSMTVSYTHLRAPRD
;
A
#
# COMPACT_ATOMS: atom_id res chain seq x y z
N MET A 1 35.46 27.90 21.76
CA MET A 1 34.54 26.91 22.36
C MET A 1 33.40 26.67 21.39
N GLU A 2 33.53 25.67 20.57
CA GLU A 2 32.54 25.28 19.56
C GLU A 2 31.35 24.64 20.29
N LYS A 3 30.18 25.31 20.22
CA LYS A 3 28.93 24.71 20.69
C LYS A 3 28.65 23.50 19.80
N LYS A 4 29.00 22.31 20.28
CA LYS A 4 28.56 21.05 19.73
C LYS A 4 27.03 21.12 19.64
N ASN A 5 26.49 21.26 18.42
CA ASN A 5 25.07 21.12 18.18
C ASN A 5 24.70 19.69 18.55
N GLU A 6 24.27 19.51 19.78
CA GLU A 6 23.71 18.23 20.22
C GLU A 6 22.48 17.96 19.39
N PHE A 7 22.57 16.97 18.51
CA PHE A 7 21.44 16.48 17.73
C PHE A 7 20.39 16.00 18.72
N LYS A 8 19.28 16.71 18.82
CA LYS A 8 18.15 16.38 19.66
C LYS A 8 17.15 15.61 18.82
N PRO A 9 17.07 14.27 18.92
CA PRO A 9 16.13 13.49 18.14
C PRO A 9 14.69 13.87 18.51
N TYR A 10 13.78 13.85 17.54
CA TYR A 10 12.38 14.16 17.75
C TYR A 10 11.70 13.22 18.74
N ILE A 11 12.12 11.95 18.72
CA ILE A 11 11.74 10.95 19.72
C ILE A 11 13.00 10.60 20.52
N PRO A 12 13.12 10.99 21.79
CA PRO A 12 14.24 10.59 22.62
C PRO A 12 14.20 9.08 22.90
N ALA A 13 15.38 8.48 23.06
CA ALA A 13 15.52 7.03 23.26
C ALA A 13 14.78 6.49 24.50
N ASP A 14 14.52 7.37 25.48
CA ASP A 14 13.86 7.04 26.74
C ASP A 14 12.33 6.94 26.60
N LYS A 15 11.77 7.38 25.47
CA LYS A 15 10.32 7.43 25.27
C LYS A 15 9.87 6.20 24.49
N ILE A 16 9.21 5.28 25.17
CA ILE A 16 8.52 4.15 24.51
C ILE A 16 7.26 4.68 23.85
N VAL A 17 7.27 4.73 22.52
CA VAL A 17 6.12 5.14 21.71
C VAL A 17 5.52 3.89 21.08
N PRO A 18 4.21 3.63 21.20
CA PRO A 18 3.58 2.49 20.54
C PRO A 18 3.66 2.67 19.02
N GLU A 19 4.25 1.70 18.34
CA GLU A 19 4.32 1.66 16.88
C GLU A 19 3.16 0.88 16.28
N PHE A 20 2.86 -0.26 16.89
CA PHE A 20 1.83 -1.19 16.46
C PHE A 20 0.57 -1.04 17.33
N THR A 21 -0.38 -0.27 16.85
CA THR A 21 -1.70 -0.17 17.47
C THR A 21 -2.73 -0.84 16.56
N VAL A 22 -3.62 -1.64 17.12
CA VAL A 22 -4.70 -2.29 16.36
C VAL A 22 -5.52 -1.27 15.56
N THR A 23 -5.72 -0.10 16.12
CA THR A 23 -6.42 1.01 15.45
C THR A 23 -5.68 1.47 14.21
N SER A 24 -4.34 1.61 14.26
CA SER A 24 -3.53 2.01 13.11
C SER A 24 -3.55 0.95 12.01
N ILE A 25 -3.55 -0.32 12.38
CA ILE A 25 -3.66 -1.43 11.41
C ILE A 25 -5.02 -1.40 10.71
N VAL A 26 -6.10 -1.24 11.45
CA VAL A 26 -7.47 -1.18 10.87
C VAL A 26 -7.61 0.01 9.94
N ILE A 27 -7.16 1.20 10.34
CA ILE A 27 -7.17 2.40 9.48
C ILE A 27 -6.33 2.17 8.24
N GLY A 28 -5.13 1.59 8.38
CA GLY A 28 -4.24 1.26 7.27
C GLY A 28 -4.90 0.33 6.26
N ILE A 29 -5.56 -0.74 6.72
CA ILE A 29 -6.30 -1.68 5.87
C ILE A 29 -7.43 -0.99 5.11
N ILE A 30 -8.22 -0.15 5.78
CA ILE A 30 -9.31 0.61 5.14
C ILE A 30 -8.74 1.51 4.04
N LEU A 31 -7.68 2.25 4.32
CA LEU A 31 -7.02 3.10 3.33
C LEU A 31 -6.41 2.27 2.19
N ALA A 32 -5.81 1.11 2.47
CA ALA A 32 -5.28 0.20 1.45
C ALA A 32 -6.37 -0.25 0.46
N VAL A 33 -7.54 -0.62 0.97
CA VAL A 33 -8.69 -1.02 0.13
C VAL A 33 -9.21 0.15 -0.69
N VAL A 34 -9.39 1.32 -0.07
CA VAL A 34 -9.92 2.51 -0.75
C VAL A 34 -8.97 2.98 -1.85
N PHE A 35 -7.68 3.16 -1.54
CA PHE A 35 -6.70 3.61 -2.52
C PHE A 35 -6.37 2.54 -3.55
N GLY A 36 -6.35 1.27 -3.17
CA GLY A 36 -6.20 0.15 -4.10
C GLY A 36 -7.33 0.11 -5.12
N ALA A 37 -8.58 0.23 -4.68
CA ALA A 37 -9.75 0.28 -5.56
C ALA A 37 -9.75 1.53 -6.46
N ALA A 38 -9.42 2.70 -5.91
CA ALA A 38 -9.32 3.94 -6.67
C ALA A 38 -8.25 3.86 -7.76
N ASN A 39 -7.06 3.33 -7.44
CA ASN A 39 -5.99 3.13 -8.40
C ASN A 39 -6.33 2.07 -9.45
N ALA A 40 -7.01 0.99 -9.07
CA ALA A 40 -7.49 -0.01 -10.02
C ALA A 40 -8.48 0.63 -11.02
N TYR A 41 -9.42 1.42 -10.54
CA TYR A 41 -10.38 2.13 -11.39
C TYR A 41 -9.68 3.12 -12.34
N LEU A 42 -8.78 3.95 -11.83
CA LEU A 42 -8.03 4.91 -12.64
C LEU A 42 -7.13 4.20 -13.66
N GLY A 43 -6.47 3.13 -13.26
CA GLY A 43 -5.61 2.35 -14.14
C GLY A 43 -6.36 1.73 -15.30
N LEU A 44 -7.59 1.27 -15.10
CA LEU A 44 -8.43 0.72 -16.17
C LEU A 44 -8.94 1.78 -17.13
N ILE A 45 -9.23 3.01 -16.68
CA ILE A 45 -9.76 4.08 -17.52
C ILE A 45 -8.64 4.85 -18.22
N VAL A 46 -7.60 5.22 -17.48
CA VAL A 46 -6.57 6.16 -17.96
C VAL A 46 -5.28 5.43 -18.35
N GLY A 47 -5.12 4.18 -17.95
CA GLY A 47 -3.88 3.41 -18.16
C GLY A 47 -2.71 3.88 -17.29
N MET A 48 -2.97 4.68 -16.27
CA MET A 48 -1.97 5.21 -15.34
C MET A 48 -2.41 4.98 -13.90
N THR A 49 -1.43 4.80 -13.02
CA THR A 49 -1.63 4.76 -11.58
C THR A 49 -1.11 6.06 -10.95
N VAL A 50 -1.77 6.51 -9.89
CA VAL A 50 -1.38 7.71 -9.16
C VAL A 50 -0.85 7.29 -7.80
N SER A 51 0.26 7.87 -7.37
CA SER A 51 0.80 7.60 -6.03
C SER A 51 -0.15 8.11 -4.96
N ALA A 52 -0.72 7.19 -4.21
CA ALA A 52 -1.62 7.48 -3.10
C ALA A 52 -0.87 7.69 -1.78
N SER A 53 0.45 7.54 -1.76
CA SER A 53 1.28 7.67 -0.54
C SER A 53 1.12 9.04 0.12
N ILE A 54 1.08 10.11 -0.67
CA ILE A 54 0.94 11.48 -0.14
C ILE A 54 -0.46 11.72 0.44
N PRO A 55 -1.57 11.50 -0.31
CA PRO A 55 -2.90 11.64 0.25
C PRO A 55 -3.16 10.67 1.42
N ALA A 56 -2.64 9.46 1.38
CA ALA A 56 -2.73 8.51 2.49
C ALA A 56 -2.06 9.06 3.76
N ALA A 57 -0.88 9.65 3.64
CA ALA A 57 -0.17 10.26 4.77
C ALA A 57 -0.96 11.43 5.38
N VAL A 58 -1.51 12.30 4.54
CA VAL A 58 -2.30 13.46 4.99
C VAL A 58 -3.60 13.01 5.69
N ILE A 59 -4.32 12.07 5.09
CA ILE A 59 -5.56 11.53 5.66
C ILE A 59 -5.28 10.80 6.97
N SER A 60 -4.25 9.94 7.01
CA SER A 60 -3.88 9.21 8.23
C SER A 60 -3.47 10.15 9.36
N MET A 61 -2.70 11.19 9.05
CA MET A 61 -2.33 12.22 10.02
C MET A 61 -3.56 12.98 10.54
N GLY A 62 -4.49 13.33 9.67
CA GLY A 62 -5.75 13.95 10.04
C GLY A 62 -6.58 13.06 10.98
N ILE A 63 -6.73 11.78 10.62
CA ILE A 63 -7.50 10.81 11.42
C ILE A 63 -6.83 10.60 12.79
N ILE A 64 -5.53 10.34 12.82
CA ILE A 64 -4.81 10.06 14.06
C ILE A 64 -4.80 11.28 14.98
N ARG A 65 -4.57 12.47 14.43
CA ARG A 65 -4.48 13.69 15.21
C ARG A 65 -5.84 14.21 15.67
N VAL A 66 -6.85 14.19 14.80
CA VAL A 66 -8.17 14.76 15.08
C VAL A 66 -9.08 13.79 15.82
N ILE A 67 -9.14 12.53 15.38
CA ILE A 67 -10.05 11.52 15.93
C ILE A 67 -9.44 10.85 17.15
N LEU A 68 -8.21 10.38 17.05
CA LEU A 68 -7.53 9.67 18.14
C LEU A 68 -6.82 10.61 19.12
N ARG A 69 -6.68 11.90 18.75
CA ARG A 69 -6.00 12.95 19.56
C ARG A 69 -4.60 12.50 20.04
N LYS A 70 -3.92 11.73 19.21
CA LYS A 70 -2.57 11.24 19.46
C LYS A 70 -1.59 11.85 18.45
N ASP A 71 -0.48 12.37 18.93
CA ASP A 71 0.62 12.81 18.10
C ASP A 71 1.67 11.69 18.00
N SER A 72 1.34 10.63 17.28
CA SER A 72 2.25 9.52 17.03
C SER A 72 2.67 9.47 15.57
N ILE A 73 3.91 9.85 15.29
CA ILE A 73 4.50 9.78 13.95
C ILE A 73 4.65 8.33 13.51
N LEU A 74 4.93 7.42 14.44
CA LEU A 74 5.14 6.00 14.14
C LEU A 74 3.84 5.34 13.70
N GLU A 75 2.73 5.60 14.38
CA GLU A 75 1.41 5.11 13.99
C GLU A 75 1.00 5.65 12.61
N ASN A 76 1.27 6.93 12.33
CA ASN A 76 0.99 7.53 11.02
C ASN A 76 1.82 6.88 9.91
N ASN A 77 3.09 6.62 10.16
CA ASN A 77 3.97 5.93 9.21
C ASN A 77 3.49 4.50 8.93
N LEU A 78 3.04 3.78 9.94
CA LEU A 78 2.47 2.44 9.79
C LEU A 78 1.21 2.47 8.91
N VAL A 79 0.29 3.38 9.17
CA VAL A 79 -0.94 3.55 8.37
C VAL A 79 -0.62 3.87 6.92
N GLN A 80 0.32 4.78 6.68
CA GLN A 80 0.79 5.13 5.34
C GLN A 80 1.41 3.93 4.62
N THR A 81 2.23 3.15 5.31
CA THR A 81 2.90 1.98 4.74
C THR A 81 1.89 0.91 4.32
N ILE A 82 0.91 0.61 5.18
CA ILE A 82 -0.16 -0.35 4.86
C ILE A 82 -1.02 0.18 3.70
N GLY A 83 -1.37 1.47 3.71
CA GLY A 83 -2.13 2.11 2.63
C GLY A 83 -1.43 2.04 1.28
N SER A 84 -0.13 2.31 1.24
CA SER A 84 0.67 2.24 0.01
C SER A 84 0.89 0.80 -0.49
N ALA A 85 0.85 -0.20 0.39
CA ALA A 85 0.90 -1.59 -0.03
C ALA A 85 -0.32 -1.98 -0.88
N GLY A 86 -1.53 -1.53 -0.52
CA GLY A 86 -2.73 -1.74 -1.32
C GLY A 86 -2.64 -1.10 -2.71
N GLU A 87 -2.09 0.10 -2.79
CA GLU A 87 -1.80 0.78 -4.06
C GLU A 87 -0.85 -0.03 -4.93
N SER A 88 0.25 -0.52 -4.35
CA SER A 88 1.26 -1.29 -5.08
C SER A 88 0.70 -2.59 -5.65
N VAL A 89 -0.16 -3.28 -4.91
CA VAL A 89 -0.86 -4.48 -5.40
C VAL A 89 -1.78 -4.16 -6.55
N ALA A 90 -2.58 -3.08 -6.46
CA ALA A 90 -3.45 -2.65 -7.53
C ALA A 90 -2.67 -2.26 -8.79
N ALA A 91 -1.58 -1.50 -8.66
CA ALA A 91 -0.72 -1.13 -9.76
C ALA A 91 -0.09 -2.36 -10.43
N GLY A 92 0.43 -3.29 -9.64
CA GLY A 92 0.97 -4.55 -10.16
C GLY A 92 -0.07 -5.33 -10.97
N ALA A 93 -1.27 -5.47 -10.46
CA ALA A 93 -2.36 -6.17 -11.15
C ALA A 93 -2.72 -5.50 -12.48
N ILE A 94 -2.84 -4.17 -12.52
CA ILE A 94 -3.23 -3.41 -13.72
C ILE A 94 -2.22 -3.60 -14.84
N PHE A 95 -0.93 -3.63 -14.54
CA PHE A 95 0.09 -3.79 -15.57
C PHE A 95 0.32 -5.24 -16.00
N THR A 96 0.01 -6.22 -15.16
CA THR A 96 0.22 -7.63 -15.49
C THR A 96 -1.01 -8.29 -16.14
N LEU A 97 -2.23 -7.94 -15.72
CA LEU A 97 -3.45 -8.55 -16.25
C LEU A 97 -3.63 -8.35 -17.77
N PRO A 98 -3.37 -7.17 -18.37
CA PRO A 98 -3.50 -7.00 -19.82
C PRO A 98 -2.59 -7.94 -20.62
N ALA A 99 -1.40 -8.25 -20.13
CA ALA A 99 -0.52 -9.21 -20.79
C ALA A 99 -1.14 -10.61 -20.86
N LEU A 100 -1.84 -11.02 -19.81
CA LEU A 100 -2.55 -12.31 -19.77
C LEU A 100 -3.70 -12.33 -20.79
N PHE A 101 -4.42 -11.22 -20.94
CA PHE A 101 -5.49 -11.10 -21.95
C PHE A 101 -4.95 -11.21 -23.38
N ILE A 102 -3.85 -10.51 -23.68
CA ILE A 102 -3.19 -10.59 -24.98
C ILE A 102 -2.74 -12.03 -25.30
N TRP A 103 -2.15 -12.71 -24.34
CA TRP A 103 -1.71 -14.09 -24.51
C TRP A 103 -2.87 -15.07 -24.66
N ALA A 104 -4.02 -14.77 -24.07
CA ALA A 104 -5.23 -15.57 -24.27
C ALA A 104 -5.81 -15.39 -25.66
N GLU A 105 -5.83 -14.15 -26.20
CA GLU A 105 -6.26 -13.88 -27.58
C GLU A 105 -5.34 -14.56 -28.60
N GLU A 106 -4.04 -14.62 -28.32
CA GLU A 106 -3.08 -15.33 -29.16
C GLU A 106 -3.19 -16.87 -29.05
N GLY A 107 -4.11 -17.39 -28.27
CA GLY A 107 -4.32 -18.83 -28.06
C GLY A 107 -3.19 -19.55 -27.30
N LYS A 108 -2.25 -18.80 -26.74
CA LYS A 108 -1.13 -19.33 -25.96
C LYS A 108 -1.53 -19.74 -24.54
N ILE A 109 -2.60 -19.15 -24.02
CA ILE A 109 -3.17 -19.45 -22.72
C ILE A 109 -4.69 -19.56 -22.85
N ALA A 110 -5.25 -20.71 -22.52
CA ALA A 110 -6.69 -20.83 -22.29
C ALA A 110 -6.98 -20.20 -20.92
N PHE A 111 -7.96 -19.28 -20.84
CA PHE A 111 -8.45 -18.80 -19.55
C PHE A 111 -9.25 -19.90 -18.87
N PRO A 112 -8.67 -20.68 -18.03
CA PRO A 112 -9.43 -21.51 -17.12
C PRO A 112 -9.70 -20.69 -15.87
N SER A 113 -10.70 -21.09 -15.12
CA SER A 113 -11.05 -20.45 -13.83
C SER A 113 -9.78 -20.04 -13.05
N MET A 114 -9.82 -18.97 -12.27
CA MET A 114 -8.66 -18.47 -11.50
C MET A 114 -7.84 -19.58 -10.81
N THR A 115 -8.49 -20.65 -10.37
CA THR A 115 -7.86 -21.80 -9.74
C THR A 115 -6.84 -22.50 -10.64
N VAL A 116 -7.09 -22.59 -11.95
CA VAL A 116 -6.19 -23.25 -12.91
C VAL A 116 -5.02 -22.36 -13.28
N SER A 117 -5.20 -21.04 -13.26
CA SER A 117 -4.11 -20.08 -13.47
C SER A 117 -3.01 -20.22 -12.41
N TYR A 118 -3.39 -20.42 -11.14
CA TYR A 118 -2.42 -20.65 -10.08
C TYR A 118 -1.70 -21.99 -10.18
N THR A 119 -2.36 -23.04 -10.64
CA THR A 119 -1.76 -24.37 -10.79
C THR A 119 -0.81 -24.44 -11.97
N HIS A 120 -1.11 -23.76 -13.09
CA HIS A 120 -0.23 -23.71 -14.26
C HIS A 120 1.04 -22.87 -14.05
N LEU A 121 0.96 -21.81 -13.26
CA LEU A 121 2.15 -21.03 -12.91
C LEU A 121 3.09 -21.78 -11.95
N ARG A 122 2.59 -22.79 -11.25
CA ARG A 122 3.33 -23.55 -10.24
C ARG A 122 3.80 -24.92 -10.72
N ALA A 123 3.27 -25.44 -11.82
CA ALA A 123 3.69 -26.72 -12.36
C ALA A 123 4.98 -26.55 -13.18
N PRO A 124 6.07 -27.30 -12.88
CA PRO A 124 7.21 -27.35 -13.76
C PRO A 124 6.76 -27.90 -15.11
N ARG A 125 7.16 -27.27 -16.18
CA ARG A 125 7.00 -27.82 -17.53
C ARG A 125 8.09 -28.84 -17.72
N ASP A 126 7.71 -30.10 -17.76
CA ASP A 126 8.57 -31.17 -18.25
C ASP A 126 8.77 -31.05 -19.75
#